data_1c0fd2b568211d53b6b0be198ecac7d0
#
_entry.id   1c0fd2b568211d53b6b0be198ecac7d0
#
_cell.length_a   1.000
_cell.length_b   1.000
_cell.length_c   1.000
_cell.angle_alpha   90.00
_cell.angle_beta   90.00
_cell.angle_gamma   90.00
#
_symmetry.space_group_name_H-M   'P 1'
#
loop_
_entity.id
_entity.type
_entity.pdbx_description
1 polymer ?
#
loop_
_entity_poly.entity_id
_entity_poly.type
_entity_poly.pdbx_seq_one_letter_code
_entity_poly.pdbx_strand_id
1 'polypeptide(L)'
;MTHAAYPAEVPERGYRYLGDEVRRGKQFPRAEVEAAIARYFELAKHGTTTGDWNPWADLFTDDAIYVEHSFGVLHGREAIRQWVTTVTHSVPSDLDIVGQWYLIENDVCAVYTPNRRPAPDGGEPYQFIGFSVFIYAGDGMWCYEEDLTNTGEIQRVNAAHADAARPAGNQQ
;
A
#
# COMPACT_ATOMS: atom_id res chain seq x y z
N MET A 1 -2.98 -19.79 -9.73
CA MET A 1 -2.07 -18.67 -10.10
C MET A 1 -0.76 -18.94 -9.39
N THR A 2 0.29 -19.31 -10.12
CA THR A 2 1.65 -19.42 -9.56
C THR A 2 2.11 -18.00 -9.26
N HIS A 3 2.12 -17.63 -7.97
CA HIS A 3 2.78 -16.41 -7.54
C HIS A 3 4.22 -16.46 -8.03
N ALA A 4 4.65 -15.47 -8.79
CA ALA A 4 6.08 -15.27 -9.02
C ALA A 4 6.76 -15.25 -7.64
N ALA A 5 7.88 -15.93 -7.52
CA ALA A 5 8.61 -15.98 -6.27
C ALA A 5 9.20 -14.59 -6.00
N TYR A 6 8.44 -13.75 -5.27
CA TYR A 6 9.02 -12.56 -4.66
C TYR A 6 9.99 -13.01 -3.58
N PRO A 7 11.00 -12.21 -3.27
CA PRO A 7 11.85 -12.48 -2.11
C PRO A 7 11.10 -12.19 -0.78
N ALA A 8 9.80 -12.49 -0.74
CA ALA A 8 8.95 -12.26 0.42
C ALA A 8 8.91 -13.51 1.29
N GLU A 9 9.12 -13.33 2.57
CA GLU A 9 8.99 -14.36 3.57
C GLU A 9 7.55 -14.41 4.09
N VAL A 10 6.83 -15.52 3.88
CA VAL A 10 5.50 -15.74 4.45
C VAL A 10 5.64 -16.51 5.75
N PRO A 11 5.33 -15.92 6.92
CA PRO A 11 5.53 -16.56 8.20
C PRO A 11 4.54 -17.73 8.42
N GLU A 12 5.03 -18.95 8.62
CA GLU A 12 4.19 -20.14 8.88
C GLU A 12 3.31 -20.01 10.14
N ARG A 13 3.78 -19.26 11.14
CA ARG A 13 3.09 -19.09 12.43
C ARG A 13 2.33 -17.77 12.57
N GLY A 14 2.15 -17.04 11.46
CA GLY A 14 1.51 -15.73 11.43
C GLY A 14 2.50 -14.59 11.58
N TYR A 15 2.01 -13.40 11.24
CA TYR A 15 2.82 -12.17 11.30
C TYR A 15 3.01 -11.70 12.75
N ARG A 16 4.13 -11.04 12.99
CA ARG A 16 4.42 -10.30 14.22
C ARG A 16 4.88 -8.89 13.85
N TYR A 17 4.74 -7.96 14.75
CA TYR A 17 5.28 -6.62 14.55
C TYR A 17 6.81 -6.66 14.43
N LEU A 18 7.34 -6.12 13.34
CA LEU A 18 8.77 -6.10 13.02
C LEU A 18 9.37 -4.69 13.08
N GLY A 19 8.55 -3.66 13.32
CA GLY A 19 9.02 -2.27 13.30
C GLY A 19 10.16 -1.97 14.27
N ASP A 20 10.20 -2.65 15.42
CA ASP A 20 11.28 -2.44 16.41
C ASP A 20 12.66 -2.88 15.89
N GLU A 21 12.73 -3.73 14.85
CA GLU A 21 13.98 -4.20 14.24
C GLU A 21 14.68 -3.08 13.43
N VAL A 22 13.91 -2.15 12.90
CA VAL A 22 14.38 -1.06 12.02
C VAL A 22 14.20 0.33 12.61
N ARG A 23 13.45 0.46 13.71
CA ARG A 23 13.15 1.73 14.35
C ARG A 23 14.42 2.42 14.85
N ARG A 24 14.58 3.70 14.48
CA ARG A 24 15.77 4.49 14.85
C ARG A 24 15.63 5.19 16.21
N GLY A 25 14.43 5.21 16.79
CA GLY A 25 14.14 5.86 18.08
C GLY A 25 14.34 7.38 18.07
N LYS A 26 14.34 8.01 16.91
CA LYS A 26 14.47 9.44 16.74
C LYS A 26 13.10 10.10 16.85
N GLN A 27 13.11 11.35 17.32
CA GLN A 27 11.95 12.23 17.25
C GLN A 27 12.10 13.17 16.07
N PHE A 28 11.02 13.38 15.35
CA PHE A 28 10.98 14.25 14.17
C PHE A 28 9.93 15.34 14.37
N PRO A 29 10.12 16.53 13.77
CA PRO A 29 9.07 17.54 13.71
C PRO A 29 7.82 16.94 13.04
N ARG A 30 6.65 17.12 13.65
CA ARG A 30 5.39 16.60 13.11
C ARG A 30 5.17 17.00 11.65
N ALA A 31 5.47 18.25 11.30
CA ALA A 31 5.30 18.78 9.94
C ALA A 31 6.18 18.04 8.90
N GLU A 32 7.37 17.56 9.32
CA GLU A 32 8.24 16.76 8.45
C GLU A 32 7.63 15.39 8.15
N VAL A 33 7.09 14.73 9.17
CA VAL A 33 6.41 13.44 9.01
C VAL A 33 5.13 13.59 8.17
N GLU A 34 4.36 14.64 8.38
CA GLU A 34 3.16 14.95 7.58
C GLU A 34 3.50 15.20 6.11
N ALA A 35 4.60 15.89 5.82
CA ALA A 35 5.08 16.08 4.45
C ALA A 35 5.50 14.75 3.80
N ALA A 36 6.14 13.85 4.55
CA ALA A 36 6.50 12.52 4.07
C ALA A 36 5.25 11.65 3.78
N ILE A 37 4.21 11.71 4.62
CA ILE A 37 2.92 11.04 4.36
C ILE A 37 2.29 11.59 3.07
N ALA A 38 2.24 12.90 2.91
CA ALA A 38 1.68 13.52 1.70
C ALA A 38 2.44 13.07 0.44
N ARG A 39 3.77 13.03 0.51
CA ARG A 39 4.63 12.58 -0.58
C ARG A 39 4.43 11.11 -0.91
N TYR A 40 4.23 10.25 0.09
CA TYR A 40 3.94 8.84 -0.09
C TYR A 40 2.68 8.64 -0.95
N PHE A 41 1.56 9.27 -0.60
CA PHE A 41 0.30 9.14 -1.35
C PHE A 41 0.34 9.82 -2.73
N GLU A 42 1.09 10.91 -2.89
CA GLU A 42 1.35 11.51 -4.20
C GLU A 42 2.05 10.52 -5.14
N LEU A 43 3.09 9.84 -4.65
CA LEU A 43 3.85 8.87 -5.44
C LEU A 43 3.10 7.55 -5.64
N ALA A 44 2.28 7.11 -4.68
CA ALA A 44 1.36 5.98 -4.88
C ALA A 44 0.36 6.28 -6.01
N LYS A 45 -0.20 7.49 -6.05
CA LYS A 45 -1.07 7.93 -7.14
C LYS A 45 -0.32 8.02 -8.48
N HIS A 46 0.91 8.49 -8.48
CA HIS A 46 1.76 8.47 -9.68
C HIS A 46 1.93 7.04 -10.20
N GLY A 47 2.28 6.10 -9.30
CA GLY A 47 2.46 4.69 -9.63
C GLY A 47 1.20 4.04 -10.21
N THR A 48 0.03 4.25 -9.59
CA THR A 48 -1.24 3.70 -10.11
C THR A 48 -1.60 4.28 -11.48
N THR A 49 -1.32 5.56 -11.72
CA THR A 49 -1.71 6.25 -12.95
C THR A 49 -0.78 5.93 -14.12
N THR A 50 0.53 5.84 -13.85
CA THR A 50 1.57 5.71 -14.90
C THR A 50 2.15 4.31 -15.03
N GLY A 51 2.01 3.47 -14.01
CA GLY A 51 2.71 2.18 -13.88
C GLY A 51 4.16 2.31 -13.39
N ASP A 52 4.69 3.53 -13.20
CA ASP A 52 6.03 3.75 -12.67
C ASP A 52 6.01 3.89 -11.14
N TRP A 53 6.34 2.79 -10.47
CA TRP A 53 6.42 2.71 -9.02
C TRP A 53 7.83 2.94 -8.46
N ASN A 54 8.83 3.18 -9.32
CA ASN A 54 10.20 3.39 -8.85
C ASN A 54 10.33 4.59 -7.89
N PRO A 55 9.72 5.78 -8.17
CA PRO A 55 9.79 6.90 -7.26
C PRO A 55 9.14 6.63 -5.89
N TRP A 56 8.10 5.77 -5.85
CA TRP A 56 7.48 5.36 -4.60
C TRP A 56 8.39 4.43 -3.80
N ALA A 57 9.02 3.46 -4.46
CA ALA A 57 9.96 2.55 -3.81
C ALA A 57 11.20 3.28 -3.26
N ASP A 58 11.61 4.40 -3.86
CA ASP A 58 12.71 5.25 -3.38
C ASP A 58 12.41 5.93 -2.04
N LEU A 59 11.16 5.92 -1.57
CA LEU A 59 10.79 6.43 -0.25
C LEU A 59 11.22 5.50 0.90
N PHE A 60 11.68 4.30 0.61
CA PHE A 60 12.10 3.35 1.64
C PHE A 60 13.62 3.39 1.87
N THR A 61 14.05 3.16 3.12
CA THR A 61 15.48 2.99 3.42
C THR A 61 16.00 1.68 2.85
N ASP A 62 17.32 1.57 2.66
CA ASP A 62 17.96 0.36 2.09
C ASP A 62 17.68 -0.90 2.91
N ASP A 63 17.46 -0.75 4.21
CA ASP A 63 17.18 -1.80 5.18
C ASP A 63 15.71 -1.85 5.64
N ALA A 64 14.80 -1.18 4.93
CA ALA A 64 13.39 -1.13 5.28
C ALA A 64 12.76 -2.53 5.35
N ILE A 65 11.77 -2.68 6.22
CA ILE A 65 10.89 -3.85 6.27
C ILE A 65 9.48 -3.44 5.84
N TYR A 66 8.94 -4.15 4.88
CA TYR A 66 7.56 -3.98 4.42
C TYR A 66 6.80 -5.28 4.66
N VAL A 67 5.70 -5.21 5.38
CA VAL A 67 4.83 -6.34 5.69
C VAL A 67 3.51 -6.16 4.95
N GLU A 68 3.28 -6.95 3.93
CA GLU A 68 1.99 -7.02 3.27
C GLU A 68 1.36 -8.39 3.55
N HIS A 69 0.30 -8.41 4.35
CA HIS A 69 -0.28 -9.65 4.88
C HIS A 69 -0.77 -10.61 3.79
N SER A 70 -1.04 -10.13 2.58
CA SER A 70 -1.43 -10.94 1.43
C SER A 70 -0.24 -11.52 0.64
N PHE A 71 0.96 -10.95 0.82
CA PHE A 71 2.15 -11.29 0.02
C PHE A 71 3.34 -11.79 0.85
N GLY A 72 3.53 -11.28 2.06
CA GLY A 72 4.63 -11.68 2.92
C GLY A 72 5.42 -10.50 3.48
N VAL A 73 6.62 -10.78 3.99
CA VAL A 73 7.57 -9.81 4.51
C VAL A 73 8.66 -9.56 3.47
N LEU A 74 8.88 -8.29 3.15
CA LEU A 74 9.90 -7.84 2.21
C LEU A 74 11.02 -7.14 2.98
N HIS A 75 12.25 -7.52 2.74
CA HIS A 75 13.42 -6.96 3.40
C HIS A 75 14.25 -6.14 2.42
N GLY A 76 14.38 -4.85 2.70
CA GLY A 76 15.14 -3.89 1.93
C GLY A 76 14.38 -3.26 0.75
N ARG A 77 14.78 -2.04 0.39
CA ARG A 77 14.19 -1.25 -0.70
C ARG A 77 14.07 -2.02 -2.00
N GLU A 78 15.09 -2.79 -2.38
CA GLU A 78 15.08 -3.50 -3.66
C GLU A 78 14.07 -4.66 -3.71
N ALA A 79 13.83 -5.36 -2.58
CA ALA A 79 12.77 -6.35 -2.49
C ALA A 79 11.39 -5.69 -2.61
N ILE A 80 11.19 -4.53 -1.95
CA ILE A 80 9.97 -3.72 -2.05
C ILE A 80 9.76 -3.25 -3.50
N ARG A 81 10.80 -2.73 -4.15
CA ARG A 81 10.78 -2.30 -5.55
C ARG A 81 10.38 -3.43 -6.49
N GLN A 82 11.05 -4.57 -6.37
CA GLN A 82 10.76 -5.75 -7.20
C GLN A 82 9.31 -6.22 -7.00
N TRP A 83 8.84 -6.24 -5.75
CA TRP A 83 7.46 -6.61 -5.45
C TRP A 83 6.47 -5.64 -6.07
N VAL A 84 6.56 -4.34 -5.76
CA VAL A 84 5.59 -3.34 -6.23
C VAL A 84 5.55 -3.26 -7.76
N THR A 85 6.69 -3.29 -8.44
CA THR A 85 6.74 -3.24 -9.90
C THR A 85 6.19 -4.51 -10.57
N THR A 86 6.15 -5.64 -9.86
CA THR A 86 5.60 -6.90 -10.36
C THR A 86 4.12 -7.05 -10.07
N VAL A 87 3.66 -6.75 -8.84
CA VAL A 87 2.25 -6.93 -8.46
C VAL A 87 1.34 -5.88 -9.08
N THR A 88 1.86 -4.69 -9.36
CA THR A 88 1.06 -3.58 -9.87
C THR A 88 0.55 -3.77 -11.29
N HIS A 89 1.07 -4.74 -12.05
CA HIS A 89 0.43 -5.18 -13.29
C HIS A 89 -1.00 -5.72 -13.09
N SER A 90 -1.34 -6.13 -11.87
CA SER A 90 -2.68 -6.58 -11.49
C SER A 90 -3.51 -5.53 -10.74
N VAL A 91 -2.89 -4.39 -10.38
CA VAL A 91 -3.61 -3.27 -9.75
C VAL A 91 -4.34 -2.48 -10.83
N PRO A 92 -5.64 -2.23 -10.68
CA PRO A 92 -6.37 -1.40 -11.64
C PRO A 92 -5.77 0.01 -11.72
N SER A 93 -5.57 0.51 -12.95
CA SER A 93 -4.99 1.85 -13.18
C SER A 93 -5.92 3.01 -12.73
N ASP A 94 -7.18 2.69 -12.45
CA ASP A 94 -8.19 3.61 -11.92
C ASP A 94 -8.29 3.56 -10.38
N LEU A 95 -7.42 2.79 -9.71
CA LEU A 95 -7.40 2.72 -8.27
C LEU A 95 -6.78 3.99 -7.68
N ASP A 96 -7.53 4.69 -6.82
CA ASP A 96 -7.07 5.83 -6.05
C ASP A 96 -6.82 5.41 -4.59
N ILE A 97 -5.56 5.43 -4.18
CA ILE A 97 -5.12 5.08 -2.83
C ILE A 97 -5.06 6.37 -2.02
N VAL A 98 -5.96 6.53 -1.06
CA VAL A 98 -6.16 7.80 -0.36
C VAL A 98 -5.78 7.66 1.12
N GLY A 99 -4.81 8.42 1.59
CA GLY A 99 -4.59 8.64 3.02
C GLY A 99 -5.65 9.59 3.57
N GLN A 100 -6.75 9.04 4.11
CA GLN A 100 -7.91 9.85 4.49
C GLN A 100 -7.71 10.56 5.82
N TRP A 101 -7.15 9.87 6.81
CA TRP A 101 -6.74 10.43 8.09
C TRP A 101 -5.59 9.61 8.67
N TYR A 102 -4.83 10.19 9.58
CA TYR A 102 -3.68 9.54 10.21
C TYR A 102 -3.50 9.98 11.66
N LEU A 103 -2.80 9.13 12.41
CA LEU A 103 -2.26 9.42 13.73
C LEU A 103 -0.74 9.37 13.66
N ILE A 104 -0.09 10.32 14.33
CA ILE A 104 1.37 10.37 14.43
C ILE A 104 1.75 10.40 15.91
N GLU A 105 2.57 9.45 16.31
CA GLU A 105 3.23 9.40 17.60
C GLU A 105 4.73 9.25 17.41
N ASN A 106 5.46 10.38 17.54
CA ASN A 106 6.89 10.49 17.26
C ASN A 106 7.22 10.13 15.79
N ASP A 107 7.88 8.98 15.58
CA ASP A 107 8.25 8.43 14.27
C ASP A 107 7.24 7.41 13.73
N VAL A 108 6.25 7.02 14.53
CA VAL A 108 5.24 6.04 14.12
C VAL A 108 4.00 6.75 13.59
N CYS A 109 3.51 6.29 12.46
CA CYS A 109 2.28 6.77 11.85
C CYS A 109 1.31 5.62 11.62
N ALA A 110 0.03 5.85 11.90
CA ALA A 110 -1.05 4.95 11.51
C ALA A 110 -1.98 5.69 10.56
N VAL A 111 -2.24 5.12 9.40
CA VAL A 111 -3.01 5.77 8.33
C VAL A 111 -4.20 4.91 7.93
N TYR A 112 -5.37 5.53 7.90
CA TYR A 112 -6.59 4.93 7.33
C TYR A 112 -6.64 5.21 5.84
N THR A 113 -6.70 4.15 5.03
CA THR A 113 -6.43 4.22 3.59
C THR A 113 -7.58 3.60 2.79
N PRO A 114 -8.63 4.38 2.44
CA PRO A 114 -9.59 3.95 1.44
C PRO A 114 -8.92 3.78 0.08
N ASN A 115 -9.14 2.61 -0.52
CA ASN A 115 -8.73 2.29 -1.88
C ASN A 115 -9.99 2.36 -2.76
N ARG A 116 -10.08 3.36 -3.65
CA ARG A 116 -11.30 3.71 -4.38
C ARG A 116 -11.16 3.47 -5.86
N ARG A 117 -12.23 3.00 -6.47
CA ARG A 117 -12.38 2.93 -7.92
C ARG A 117 -13.66 3.67 -8.32
N PRO A 118 -13.63 4.51 -9.36
CA PRO A 118 -14.83 5.20 -9.82
C PRO A 118 -15.90 4.20 -10.25
N ALA A 119 -17.17 4.49 -9.92
CA ALA A 119 -18.26 3.67 -10.39
C ALA A 119 -18.45 3.83 -11.90
N PRO A 120 -18.68 2.73 -12.68
CA PRO A 120 -18.89 2.80 -14.12
C PRO A 120 -20.08 3.64 -14.55
N ASP A 121 -21.08 3.79 -13.66
CA ASP A 121 -22.30 4.59 -13.87
C ASP A 121 -22.18 6.03 -13.35
N GLY A 122 -21.02 6.42 -12.83
CA GLY A 122 -20.79 7.74 -12.23
C GLY A 122 -21.41 7.93 -10.82
N GLY A 123 -21.87 6.85 -10.20
CA GLY A 123 -22.38 6.84 -8.83
C GLY A 123 -21.28 6.86 -7.76
N GLU A 124 -21.60 6.38 -6.56
CA GLU A 124 -20.66 6.27 -5.47
C GLU A 124 -19.51 5.29 -5.81
N PRO A 125 -18.27 5.62 -5.46
CA PRO A 125 -17.13 4.79 -5.82
C PRO A 125 -17.18 3.42 -5.11
N TYR A 126 -16.67 2.41 -5.76
CA TYR A 126 -16.36 1.14 -5.14
C TYR A 126 -15.10 1.28 -4.30
N GLN A 127 -15.14 0.85 -3.04
CA GLN A 127 -13.97 1.00 -2.16
C GLN A 127 -13.81 -0.17 -1.20
N PHE A 128 -12.56 -0.44 -0.86
CA PHE A 128 -12.17 -1.29 0.26
C PHE A 128 -11.18 -0.53 1.16
N ILE A 129 -11.08 -0.95 2.41
CA ILE A 129 -10.28 -0.23 3.39
C ILE A 129 -8.96 -0.95 3.62
N GLY A 130 -7.87 -0.17 3.57
CA GLY A 130 -6.57 -0.49 4.13
C GLY A 130 -6.32 0.28 5.40
N PHE A 131 -5.45 -0.26 6.23
CA PHE A 131 -4.89 0.41 7.39
C PHE A 131 -3.40 0.14 7.41
N SER A 132 -2.60 1.19 7.35
CA SER A 132 -1.15 1.09 7.25
C SER A 132 -0.48 1.65 8.49
N VAL A 133 0.58 0.97 8.95
CA VAL A 133 1.47 1.45 10.00
C VAL A 133 2.83 1.72 9.39
N PHE A 134 3.35 2.92 9.61
CA PHE A 134 4.65 3.35 9.09
C PHE A 134 5.59 3.72 10.23
N ILE A 135 6.91 3.57 10.01
CA ILE A 135 7.95 4.19 10.85
C ILE A 135 8.82 5.07 9.98
N TYR A 136 8.86 6.34 10.35
CA TYR A 136 9.64 7.36 9.66
C TYR A 136 11.11 7.30 10.07
N ALA A 137 12.01 7.34 9.08
CA ALA A 137 13.45 7.25 9.30
C ALA A 137 14.18 8.61 9.23
N GLY A 138 13.48 9.66 8.78
CA GLY A 138 14.04 10.97 8.43
C GLY A 138 14.29 11.13 6.94
N ASP A 139 14.61 12.33 6.52
CA ASP A 139 14.96 12.67 5.13
C ASP A 139 13.89 12.26 4.08
N GLY A 140 12.62 12.25 4.49
CA GLY A 140 11.49 11.85 3.63
C GLY A 140 11.37 10.33 3.44
N MET A 141 12.10 9.50 4.19
CA MET A 141 12.14 8.04 4.01
C MET A 141 11.44 7.29 5.13
N TRP A 142 10.94 6.09 4.78
CA TRP A 142 10.31 5.13 5.67
C TRP A 142 11.20 3.91 5.87
N CYS A 143 11.37 3.47 7.12
CA CYS A 143 12.10 2.22 7.41
C CYS A 143 11.17 1.04 7.70
N TYR A 144 9.89 1.30 7.88
CA TYR A 144 8.88 0.26 8.09
C TYR A 144 7.55 0.65 7.47
N GLU A 145 6.89 -0.33 6.89
CA GLU A 145 5.47 -0.28 6.57
C GLU A 145 4.82 -1.63 6.82
N GLU A 146 3.61 -1.62 7.36
CA GLU A 146 2.77 -2.81 7.51
C GLU A 146 1.36 -2.49 7.04
N ASP A 147 0.89 -3.22 6.03
CA ASP A 147 -0.43 -3.07 5.45
C ASP A 147 -1.40 -4.14 5.91
N LEU A 148 -2.49 -3.69 6.50
CA LEU A 148 -3.60 -4.50 6.95
C LEU A 148 -4.80 -4.29 5.99
N THR A 149 -5.09 -5.30 5.20
CA THR A 149 -6.21 -5.30 4.26
C THR A 149 -7.09 -6.54 4.46
N ASN A 150 -8.38 -6.42 4.16
CA ASN A 150 -9.27 -7.57 4.15
C ASN A 150 -9.38 -8.12 2.72
N THR A 151 -8.67 -9.21 2.45
CA THR A 151 -8.65 -9.84 1.11
C THR A 151 -10.03 -10.27 0.63
N GLY A 152 -10.91 -10.71 1.53
CA GLY A 152 -12.30 -11.05 1.20
C GLY A 152 -13.12 -9.83 0.79
N GLU A 153 -12.89 -8.67 1.41
CA GLU A 153 -13.50 -7.40 1.00
C GLU A 153 -12.99 -6.95 -0.37
N ILE A 154 -11.67 -6.98 -0.58
CA ILE A 154 -11.05 -6.66 -1.88
C ILE A 154 -11.68 -7.49 -3.01
N GLN A 155 -11.81 -8.80 -2.81
CA GLN A 155 -12.40 -9.71 -3.80
C GLN A 155 -13.86 -9.36 -4.11
N ARG A 156 -14.69 -9.12 -3.07
CA ARG A 156 -16.11 -8.74 -3.24
C ARG A 156 -16.26 -7.43 -3.98
N VAL A 157 -15.49 -6.41 -3.58
CA VAL A 157 -15.55 -5.07 -4.18
C VAL A 157 -15.11 -5.11 -5.65
N ASN A 158 -14.01 -5.79 -5.96
CA ASN A 158 -13.54 -5.93 -7.35
C ASN A 158 -14.52 -6.72 -8.22
N ALA A 159 -15.16 -7.77 -7.70
CA ALA A 159 -16.17 -8.52 -8.41
C ALA A 159 -17.40 -7.64 -8.70
N ALA A 160 -17.90 -6.91 -7.70
CA ALA A 160 -19.05 -6.02 -7.86
C ALA A 160 -18.76 -4.89 -8.87
N HIS A 161 -17.57 -4.29 -8.83
CA HIS A 161 -17.17 -3.30 -9.83
C HIS A 161 -17.11 -3.88 -11.24
N ALA A 162 -16.54 -5.08 -11.40
CA ALA A 162 -16.46 -5.77 -12.70
C ALA A 162 -17.86 -6.11 -13.24
N ASP A 163 -18.78 -6.51 -12.37
CA ASP A 163 -20.17 -6.80 -12.75
C ASP A 163 -20.90 -5.53 -13.20
N ALA A 164 -20.71 -4.40 -12.49
CA ALA A 164 -21.29 -3.12 -12.88
C ALA A 164 -20.73 -2.56 -14.20
N ALA A 165 -19.48 -2.88 -14.51
CA ALA A 165 -18.83 -2.45 -15.76
C ALA A 165 -19.28 -3.25 -17.00
N ARG A 166 -20.05 -4.35 -16.85
CA ARG A 166 -20.54 -5.14 -17.99
C ARG A 166 -21.62 -4.40 -18.75
N PRO A 167 -21.55 -4.35 -20.09
CA PRO A 167 -22.61 -3.79 -20.90
C PRO A 167 -23.94 -4.53 -20.63
N ALA A 168 -25.04 -3.80 -20.57
CA ALA A 168 -26.41 -4.32 -20.28
C ALA A 168 -26.94 -5.35 -21.29
N GLY A 169 -26.15 -5.79 -22.27
CA GLY A 169 -26.54 -6.70 -23.35
C GLY A 169 -26.14 -8.17 -23.19
N ASN A 170 -25.39 -8.56 -22.15
CA ASN A 170 -24.86 -9.93 -21.98
C ASN A 170 -25.42 -10.68 -20.76
N GLN A 171 -26.64 -10.35 -20.33
CA GLN A 171 -27.36 -11.18 -19.35
C GLN A 171 -28.22 -12.20 -20.11
N GLN A 172 -27.62 -13.32 -20.48
CA GLN A 172 -28.32 -14.54 -20.87
C GLN A 172 -27.83 -15.69 -19.98
#